data_102a43622da11b2b7785342e1e921d34
#
_entry.id   102a43622da11b2b7785342e1e921d34
#
_cell.length_a   1.000
_cell.length_b   1.000
_cell.length_c   1.000
_cell.angle_alpha   90.00
_cell.angle_beta   90.00
_cell.angle_gamma   90.00
#
_symmetry.space_group_name_H-M   'P 1'
#
loop_
_entity.id
_entity.type
_entity.pdbx_description
1 polymer ?
#
loop_
_entity_poly.entity_id
_entity_poly.type
_entity_poly.pdbx_seq_one_letter_code
_entity_poly.pdbx_strand_id
1 'polypeptide(L)'
;MAYMRNMIKIFAFLSVLFFISSCNSEMKDETVIEEETLKVDSTKITAKDIENIRFTDYALSRLSRIETSNWQKFNELSDKIELLKTGDLSFFRDDKAILVGFLNDLKNEVPESLKTPSILVRLTVIETVFLKLEGLASLRTAKKEDLLVAIKDVLLSYTNLVFQMNKKFEKESQNIEKPY
;
A
#
# COMPACT_ATOMS: atom_id res chain seq x y z
N MET A 1 -7.54 77.09 -23.24
CA MET A 1 -8.42 76.43 -22.20
C MET A 1 -9.61 75.66 -22.78
N ALA A 2 -10.24 76.11 -23.87
CA ALA A 2 -11.43 75.38 -24.44
C ALA A 2 -11.08 74.00 -25.01
N TYR A 3 -9.91 73.81 -25.61
CA TYR A 3 -9.49 72.56 -26.24
C TYR A 3 -9.26 71.43 -25.21
N MET A 4 -8.64 71.74 -24.07
CA MET A 4 -8.41 70.79 -23.00
C MET A 4 -9.70 70.31 -22.34
N ARG A 5 -10.71 71.16 -22.24
CA ARG A 5 -12.05 70.84 -21.71
C ARG A 5 -12.85 69.93 -22.62
N ASN A 6 -12.64 69.99 -23.92
CA ASN A 6 -13.28 69.12 -24.91
C ASN A 6 -12.62 67.73 -24.94
N MET A 7 -11.28 67.67 -24.77
CA MET A 7 -10.55 66.40 -24.67
C MET A 7 -10.99 65.60 -23.45
N ILE A 8 -11.17 66.24 -22.31
CA ILE A 8 -11.65 65.59 -21.09
C ILE A 8 -13.07 65.01 -21.26
N LYS A 9 -13.95 65.72 -21.97
CA LYS A 9 -15.30 65.22 -22.28
C LYS A 9 -15.31 64.05 -23.25
N ILE A 10 -14.41 63.99 -24.23
CA ILE A 10 -14.26 62.89 -25.16
C ILE A 10 -13.71 61.68 -24.44
N PHE A 11 -12.75 61.84 -23.51
CA PHE A 11 -12.20 60.76 -22.73
C PHE A 11 -13.21 60.16 -21.71
N ALA A 12 -14.01 61.04 -21.10
CA ALA A 12 -15.11 60.59 -20.19
C ALA A 12 -16.22 59.87 -20.95
N PHE A 13 -16.54 60.26 -22.20
CA PHE A 13 -17.53 59.58 -23.02
C PHE A 13 -17.03 58.20 -23.54
N LEU A 14 -15.74 58.10 -23.85
CA LEU A 14 -15.12 56.82 -24.28
C LEU A 14 -15.03 55.80 -23.13
N SER A 15 -14.85 56.31 -21.85
CA SER A 15 -14.83 55.49 -20.67
C SER A 15 -16.19 54.84 -20.31
N VAL A 16 -17.30 55.55 -20.66
CA VAL A 16 -18.69 55.08 -20.39
C VAL A 16 -19.08 53.99 -21.39
N LEU A 17 -18.55 54.03 -22.62
CA LEU A 17 -18.81 53.00 -23.64
C LEU A 17 -18.17 51.66 -23.34
N PHE A 18 -17.14 51.61 -22.51
CA PHE A 18 -16.45 50.37 -22.13
C PHE A 18 -17.19 49.54 -21.09
N PHE A 19 -18.19 50.12 -20.40
CA PHE A 19 -18.93 49.43 -19.35
C PHE A 19 -20.21 48.73 -19.81
N ILE A 20 -20.62 48.87 -21.07
CA ILE A 20 -21.87 48.28 -21.55
C ILE A 20 -21.66 47.01 -22.40
N SER A 21 -20.44 46.49 -22.48
CA SER A 21 -20.11 45.18 -23.13
C SER A 21 -19.96 44.03 -22.15
N SER A 22 -20.47 44.15 -20.92
CA SER A 22 -20.42 43.06 -19.97
C SER A 22 -21.75 42.34 -19.90
N CYS A 23 -21.75 41.13 -20.41
CA CYS A 23 -22.60 39.99 -20.13
C CYS A 23 -24.09 40.13 -20.42
N ASN A 24 -24.50 39.67 -21.59
CA ASN A 24 -25.72 38.92 -21.73
C ASN A 24 -25.41 37.43 -21.85
N SER A 25 -25.31 36.72 -20.76
CA SER A 25 -25.40 35.28 -20.73
C SER A 25 -26.80 34.90 -20.32
N GLU A 26 -27.62 34.51 -21.31
CA GLU A 26 -28.84 33.79 -21.09
C GLU A 26 -28.57 32.58 -20.18
N MET A 27 -29.16 32.57 -18.99
CA MET A 27 -29.33 31.36 -18.23
C MET A 27 -30.22 30.40 -19.03
N LYS A 28 -29.62 29.49 -19.74
CA LYS A 28 -30.25 28.20 -20.02
C LYS A 28 -30.07 27.38 -18.75
N ASP A 29 -31.19 27.13 -18.12
CA ASP A 29 -31.33 26.14 -17.06
C ASP A 29 -31.23 24.75 -17.68
N GLU A 30 -29.99 24.37 -17.99
CA GLU A 30 -29.62 22.99 -18.24
C GLU A 30 -29.05 22.50 -16.93
N THR A 31 -29.84 21.72 -16.20
CA THR A 31 -29.36 20.85 -15.14
C THR A 31 -28.31 19.91 -15.74
N VAL A 32 -27.12 20.43 -15.90
CA VAL A 32 -25.92 19.60 -16.04
C VAL A 32 -25.75 18.98 -14.66
N ILE A 33 -26.23 17.74 -14.54
CA ILE A 33 -25.70 16.83 -13.53
C ILE A 33 -24.21 16.76 -13.90
N GLU A 34 -23.40 17.57 -13.22
CA GLU A 34 -21.98 17.36 -13.14
C GLU A 34 -21.83 15.95 -12.55
N GLU A 35 -21.77 14.97 -13.42
CA GLU A 35 -21.16 13.70 -13.14
C GLU A 35 -19.73 14.09 -12.72
N GLU A 36 -19.54 14.29 -11.41
CA GLU A 36 -18.24 14.26 -10.77
C GLU A 36 -17.66 12.89 -11.14
N THR A 37 -17.05 12.82 -12.32
CA THR A 37 -16.15 11.73 -12.63
C THR A 37 -15.08 11.81 -11.56
N LEU A 38 -15.32 11.12 -10.45
CA LEU A 38 -14.31 10.78 -9.47
C LEU A 38 -13.11 10.32 -10.31
N LYS A 39 -12.12 11.20 -10.45
CA LYS A 39 -10.81 10.78 -10.96
C LYS A 39 -10.35 9.71 -9.99
N VAL A 40 -10.71 8.46 -10.30
CA VAL A 40 -10.23 7.30 -9.58
C VAL A 40 -8.72 7.43 -9.65
N ASP A 41 -8.10 7.69 -8.51
CA ASP A 41 -6.65 7.73 -8.42
C ASP A 41 -6.15 6.36 -8.86
N SER A 42 -5.74 6.28 -10.12
CA SER A 42 -5.32 5.04 -10.77
C SER A 42 -4.10 4.41 -10.08
N THR A 43 -3.48 5.12 -9.15
CA THR A 43 -2.33 4.63 -8.36
C THR A 43 -2.76 4.01 -7.03
N LYS A 44 -4.02 4.23 -6.59
CA LYS A 44 -4.51 3.69 -5.32
C LYS A 44 -4.70 2.18 -5.41
N ILE A 45 -4.05 1.45 -4.51
CA ILE A 45 -4.28 0.01 -4.30
C ILE A 45 -5.56 -0.19 -3.49
N THR A 46 -6.38 -1.14 -3.90
CA THR A 46 -7.65 -1.49 -3.24
C THR A 46 -7.66 -2.97 -2.87
N ALA A 47 -8.53 -3.37 -1.96
CA ALA A 47 -8.75 -4.78 -1.61
C ALA A 47 -9.05 -5.63 -2.85
N LYS A 48 -9.88 -5.11 -3.78
CA LYS A 48 -10.23 -5.79 -5.03
C LYS A 48 -9.01 -6.06 -5.92
N ASP A 49 -8.04 -5.17 -5.95
CA ASP A 49 -6.80 -5.39 -6.70
C ASP A 49 -6.03 -6.57 -6.13
N ILE A 50 -6.01 -6.70 -4.80
CA ILE A 50 -5.28 -7.75 -4.10
C ILE A 50 -6.00 -9.09 -4.16
N GLU A 51 -7.33 -9.11 -4.10
CA GLU A 51 -8.15 -10.32 -4.32
C GLU A 51 -7.86 -10.99 -5.67
N ASN A 52 -7.47 -10.22 -6.69
CA ASN A 52 -7.08 -10.72 -7.99
C ASN A 52 -5.67 -11.34 -8.02
N ILE A 53 -4.88 -11.17 -6.96
CA ILE A 53 -3.54 -11.77 -6.85
C ILE A 53 -3.69 -13.25 -6.52
N ARG A 54 -3.21 -14.11 -7.41
CA ARG A 54 -3.22 -15.56 -7.17
C ARG A 54 -2.03 -15.97 -6.31
N PHE A 55 -2.30 -16.48 -5.12
CA PHE A 55 -1.34 -17.14 -4.23
C PHE A 55 -2.10 -18.15 -3.35
N THR A 56 -1.36 -19.07 -2.71
CA THR A 56 -1.96 -19.99 -1.73
C THR A 56 -1.76 -19.38 -0.35
N ASP A 57 -2.84 -19.13 0.36
CA ASP A 57 -2.80 -18.63 1.73
C ASP A 57 -2.86 -19.80 2.70
N TYR A 58 -1.74 -20.11 3.35
CA TYR A 58 -1.64 -21.18 4.33
C TYR A 58 -2.00 -20.68 5.73
N ALA A 59 -2.92 -21.37 6.40
CA ALA A 59 -3.14 -21.17 7.82
C ALA A 59 -2.09 -21.91 8.64
N LEU A 60 -1.78 -21.40 9.83
CA LEU A 60 -0.94 -22.11 10.80
C LEU A 60 -1.59 -23.43 11.23
N SER A 61 -0.80 -24.50 11.24
CA SER A 61 -1.19 -25.75 11.87
C SER A 61 -1.37 -25.55 13.39
N ARG A 62 -2.03 -26.53 14.05
CA ARG A 62 -2.20 -26.45 15.52
C ARG A 62 -0.88 -26.26 16.26
N LEU A 63 0.13 -27.04 15.91
CA LEU A 63 1.45 -26.96 16.57
C LEU A 63 2.15 -25.64 16.26
N SER A 64 2.14 -25.22 14.99
CA SER A 64 2.72 -23.93 14.60
C SER A 64 2.07 -22.78 15.36
N ARG A 65 0.74 -22.80 15.53
CA ARG A 65 0.02 -21.77 16.28
C ARG A 65 0.40 -21.69 17.75
N ILE A 66 0.60 -22.86 18.40
CA ILE A 66 1.02 -22.93 19.77
C ILE A 66 2.43 -22.32 19.90
N GLU A 67 3.35 -22.72 19.05
CA GLU A 67 4.74 -22.28 19.09
C GLU A 67 4.94 -20.79 18.72
N THR A 68 4.07 -20.25 17.87
CA THR A 68 4.11 -18.82 17.50
C THR A 68 3.34 -17.93 18.47
N SER A 69 2.56 -18.49 19.41
CA SER A 69 1.68 -17.70 20.28
C SER A 69 2.40 -16.62 21.09
N ASN A 70 3.62 -16.89 21.54
CA ASN A 70 4.45 -15.95 22.30
C ASN A 70 5.44 -15.17 21.41
N TRP A 71 5.43 -15.38 20.10
CA TRP A 71 6.26 -14.62 19.17
C TRP A 71 5.51 -13.36 18.75
N GLN A 72 5.63 -12.32 19.57
CA GLN A 72 4.85 -11.10 19.41
C GLN A 72 5.05 -10.47 18.04
N LYS A 73 6.29 -10.38 17.57
CA LYS A 73 6.59 -9.78 16.24
C LYS A 73 6.03 -10.59 15.08
N PHE A 74 5.88 -11.89 15.21
CA PHE A 74 5.18 -12.69 14.20
C PHE A 74 3.66 -12.41 14.19
N ASN A 75 3.05 -12.22 15.36
CA ASN A 75 1.63 -11.85 15.45
C ASN A 75 1.41 -10.45 14.84
N GLU A 76 2.28 -9.48 15.15
CA GLU A 76 2.26 -8.16 14.51
C GLU A 76 2.48 -8.25 12.98
N LEU A 77 3.38 -9.14 12.51
CA LEU A 77 3.56 -9.41 11.08
C LEU A 77 2.25 -9.89 10.44
N SER A 78 1.57 -10.85 11.08
CA SER A 78 0.29 -11.37 10.59
C SER A 78 -0.75 -10.25 10.46
N ASP A 79 -0.86 -9.35 11.44
CA ASP A 79 -1.77 -8.20 11.40
C ASP A 79 -1.41 -7.24 10.25
N LYS A 80 -0.11 -6.99 10.00
CA LYS A 80 0.35 -6.17 8.87
C LYS A 80 -0.02 -6.81 7.53
N ILE A 81 0.07 -8.13 7.42
CA ILE A 81 -0.35 -8.86 6.22
C ILE A 81 -1.86 -8.76 6.00
N GLU A 82 -2.67 -8.87 7.05
CA GLU A 82 -4.14 -8.72 6.91
C GLU A 82 -4.51 -7.28 6.49
N LEU A 83 -3.86 -6.26 7.06
CA LEU A 83 -4.04 -4.87 6.60
C LEU A 83 -3.61 -4.69 5.14
N LEU A 84 -2.48 -5.27 4.74
CA LEU A 84 -2.01 -5.23 3.35
C LEU A 84 -3.05 -5.85 2.39
N LYS A 85 -3.72 -6.93 2.78
CA LYS A 85 -4.80 -7.55 1.98
C LYS A 85 -6.00 -6.61 1.77
N THR A 86 -6.21 -5.63 2.62
CA THR A 86 -7.25 -4.59 2.41
C THR A 86 -6.80 -3.46 1.47
N GLY A 87 -5.55 -3.47 1.03
CA GLY A 87 -4.96 -2.39 0.23
C GLY A 87 -4.31 -1.30 1.08
N ASP A 88 -4.19 -1.50 2.39
CA ASP A 88 -3.52 -0.56 3.28
C ASP A 88 -2.00 -0.72 3.19
N LEU A 89 -1.34 0.32 2.68
CA LEU A 89 0.11 0.44 2.55
C LEU A 89 0.72 1.36 3.61
N SER A 90 -0.03 1.79 4.61
CA SER A 90 0.42 2.78 5.59
C SER A 90 1.74 2.37 6.25
N PHE A 91 1.85 1.12 6.70
CA PHE A 91 3.07 0.58 7.31
C PHE A 91 4.31 0.67 6.40
N PHE A 92 4.13 0.55 5.08
CA PHE A 92 5.21 0.64 4.10
C PHE A 92 5.50 2.08 3.63
N ARG A 93 4.69 3.05 4.05
CA ARG A 93 4.85 4.49 3.76
C ARG A 93 5.30 5.29 4.97
N ASP A 94 5.40 4.63 6.11
CA ASP A 94 5.89 5.22 7.36
C ASP A 94 7.42 5.36 7.35
N ASP A 95 7.99 5.81 8.47
CA ASP A 95 9.43 5.93 8.60
C ASP A 95 10.11 4.56 8.38
N LYS A 96 11.03 4.53 7.42
CA LYS A 96 11.84 3.34 7.10
C LYS A 96 12.53 2.75 8.33
N ALA A 97 12.94 3.58 9.29
CA ALA A 97 13.58 3.11 10.51
C ALA A 97 12.65 2.23 11.35
N ILE A 98 11.33 2.52 11.35
CA ILE A 98 10.31 1.72 12.02
C ILE A 98 10.21 0.33 11.37
N LEU A 99 10.17 0.29 10.04
CA LEU A 99 10.14 -0.98 9.30
C LEU A 99 11.41 -1.80 9.57
N VAL A 100 12.59 -1.19 9.50
CA VAL A 100 13.87 -1.88 9.74
C VAL A 100 13.95 -2.39 11.17
N GLY A 101 13.55 -1.60 12.16
CA GLY A 101 13.46 -2.01 13.56
C GLY A 101 12.55 -3.22 13.73
N PHE A 102 11.34 -3.15 13.18
CA PHE A 102 10.38 -4.25 13.20
C PHE A 102 10.95 -5.56 12.61
N LEU A 103 11.62 -5.48 11.45
CA LEU A 103 12.21 -6.66 10.78
C LEU A 103 13.37 -7.26 11.57
N ASN A 104 14.16 -6.43 12.25
CA ASN A 104 15.22 -6.89 13.14
C ASN A 104 14.64 -7.61 14.37
N ASP A 105 13.64 -7.03 15.01
CA ASP A 105 12.98 -7.64 16.16
C ASP A 105 12.30 -8.95 15.78
N LEU A 106 11.63 -9.00 14.64
CA LEU A 106 11.03 -10.23 14.10
C LEU A 106 12.05 -11.38 13.99
N LYS A 107 13.27 -11.10 13.57
CA LYS A 107 14.35 -12.11 13.48
C LYS A 107 14.96 -12.44 14.82
N ASN A 108 15.06 -11.48 15.74
CA ASN A 108 15.68 -11.66 17.05
C ASN A 108 14.77 -12.43 18.01
N GLU A 109 13.45 -12.26 17.90
CA GLU A 109 12.46 -12.88 18.78
C GLU A 109 12.01 -14.28 18.33
N VAL A 110 12.65 -14.87 17.29
CA VAL A 110 12.29 -16.22 16.80
C VAL A 110 12.38 -17.24 17.95
N PRO A 111 11.30 -17.96 18.27
CA PRO A 111 11.33 -19.02 19.27
C PRO A 111 12.36 -20.09 18.94
N GLU A 112 13.05 -20.64 19.94
CA GLU A 112 14.09 -21.66 19.73
C GLU A 112 13.56 -22.89 18.98
N SER A 113 12.30 -23.29 19.21
CA SER A 113 11.63 -24.36 18.48
C SER A 113 11.49 -24.09 16.97
N LEU A 114 11.47 -22.80 16.56
CA LEU A 114 11.35 -22.37 15.18
C LEU A 114 12.69 -21.88 14.58
N LYS A 115 13.76 -21.85 15.35
CA LYS A 115 15.08 -21.32 14.93
C LYS A 115 15.85 -22.30 14.06
N THR A 116 15.28 -22.66 12.92
CA THR A 116 15.90 -23.56 11.96
C THR A 116 16.44 -22.78 10.75
N PRO A 117 17.49 -23.27 10.06
CA PRO A 117 18.02 -22.61 8.87
C PRO A 117 16.95 -22.29 7.82
N SER A 118 16.00 -23.21 7.62
CA SER A 118 14.92 -23.04 6.64
C SER A 118 13.98 -21.89 7.00
N ILE A 119 13.67 -21.68 8.27
CA ILE A 119 12.83 -20.58 8.75
C ILE A 119 13.60 -19.27 8.71
N LEU A 120 14.88 -19.26 9.17
CA LEU A 120 15.70 -18.05 9.16
C LEU A 120 15.92 -17.52 7.74
N VAL A 121 16.14 -18.38 6.74
CA VAL A 121 16.23 -17.97 5.33
C VAL A 121 14.91 -17.29 4.87
N ARG A 122 13.76 -17.79 5.27
CA ARG A 122 12.47 -17.19 4.90
C ARG A 122 12.24 -15.84 5.54
N LEU A 123 12.72 -15.64 6.77
CA LEU A 123 12.70 -14.33 7.42
C LEU A 123 13.61 -13.32 6.67
N THR A 124 14.75 -13.77 6.14
CA THR A 124 15.60 -12.94 5.28
C THR A 124 14.90 -12.58 3.96
N VAL A 125 14.15 -13.51 3.38
CA VAL A 125 13.33 -13.21 2.19
C VAL A 125 12.25 -12.19 2.51
N ILE A 126 11.54 -12.34 3.64
CA ILE A 126 10.54 -11.35 4.11
C ILE A 126 11.18 -9.98 4.23
N GLU A 127 12.33 -9.87 4.87
CA GLU A 127 13.05 -8.60 4.99
C GLU A 127 13.30 -7.96 3.61
N THR A 128 13.80 -8.75 2.67
CA THR A 128 14.11 -8.28 1.32
C THR A 128 12.87 -7.74 0.59
N VAL A 129 11.75 -8.48 0.63
CA VAL A 129 10.54 -8.08 -0.10
C VAL A 129 9.80 -6.94 0.59
N PHE A 130 9.88 -6.84 1.93
CA PHE A 130 9.32 -5.73 2.69
C PHE A 130 10.05 -4.42 2.38
N LEU A 131 11.38 -4.44 2.36
CA LEU A 131 12.20 -3.28 1.97
C LEU A 131 11.98 -2.88 0.50
N LYS A 132 11.76 -3.86 -0.39
CA LYS A 132 11.40 -3.59 -1.79
C LYS A 132 10.04 -2.88 -1.89
N LEU A 133 9.03 -3.37 -1.17
CA LEU A 133 7.70 -2.76 -1.17
C LEU A 133 7.73 -1.37 -0.54
N GLU A 134 8.45 -1.17 0.58
CA GLU A 134 8.67 0.14 1.19
C GLU A 134 9.26 1.12 0.18
N GLY A 135 10.37 0.73 -0.48
CA GLY A 135 11.02 1.57 -1.47
C GLY A 135 10.09 1.99 -2.61
N LEU A 136 9.23 1.07 -3.10
CA LEU A 136 8.23 1.39 -4.12
C LEU A 136 7.07 2.24 -3.57
N ALA A 137 6.55 1.91 -2.38
CA ALA A 137 5.41 2.60 -1.79
C ALA A 137 5.73 4.05 -1.39
N SER A 138 7.01 4.35 -1.13
CA SER A 138 7.51 5.70 -0.83
C SER A 138 7.67 6.57 -2.09
N LEU A 139 7.70 5.98 -3.30
CA LEU A 139 7.86 6.72 -4.55
C LEU A 139 6.50 7.26 -5.02
N ARG A 140 6.40 8.57 -5.19
CA ARG A 140 5.19 9.23 -5.75
C ARG A 140 4.90 8.85 -7.20
N THR A 141 5.90 8.32 -7.91
CA THR A 141 5.84 7.94 -9.32
C THR A 141 5.73 6.42 -9.52
N ALA A 142 5.59 5.65 -8.43
CA ALA A 142 5.45 4.20 -8.53
C ALA A 142 4.18 3.84 -9.32
N LYS A 143 4.33 2.93 -10.27
CA LYS A 143 3.17 2.43 -11.03
C LYS A 143 2.40 1.42 -10.18
N LYS A 144 1.09 1.40 -10.35
CA LYS A 144 0.20 0.45 -9.65
C LYS A 144 0.61 -1.00 -9.88
N GLU A 145 0.99 -1.34 -11.10
CA GLU A 145 1.42 -2.68 -11.49
C GLU A 145 2.67 -3.12 -10.72
N ASP A 146 3.65 -2.22 -10.57
CA ASP A 146 4.89 -2.51 -9.83
C ASP A 146 4.60 -2.73 -8.34
N LEU A 147 3.70 -1.92 -7.77
CA LEU A 147 3.22 -2.10 -6.39
C LEU A 147 2.51 -3.44 -6.21
N LEU A 148 1.63 -3.83 -7.12
CA LEU A 148 0.92 -5.11 -7.06
C LEU A 148 1.86 -6.31 -7.16
N VAL A 149 2.91 -6.22 -7.99
CA VAL A 149 3.96 -7.24 -8.04
C VAL A 149 4.71 -7.34 -6.72
N ALA A 150 5.11 -6.21 -6.13
CA ALA A 150 5.81 -6.21 -4.84
C ALA A 150 4.91 -6.69 -3.69
N ILE A 151 3.61 -6.34 -3.68
CA ILE A 151 2.62 -6.86 -2.73
C ILE A 151 2.50 -8.39 -2.86
N LYS A 152 2.41 -8.89 -4.09
CA LYS A 152 2.41 -10.35 -4.33
C LYS A 152 3.64 -11.03 -3.75
N ASP A 153 4.84 -10.45 -3.93
CA ASP A 153 6.08 -10.98 -3.38
C ASP A 153 6.03 -11.05 -1.84
N VAL A 154 5.47 -10.01 -1.19
CA VAL A 154 5.25 -9.99 0.27
C VAL A 154 4.30 -11.09 0.71
N LEU A 155 3.13 -11.21 0.07
CA LEU A 155 2.13 -12.24 0.41
C LEU A 155 2.69 -13.65 0.22
N LEU A 156 3.42 -13.89 -0.88
CA LEU A 156 4.09 -15.17 -1.13
C LEU A 156 5.19 -15.49 -0.11
N SER A 157 5.94 -14.50 0.33
CA SER A 157 7.00 -14.71 1.33
C SER A 157 6.43 -15.08 2.68
N TYR A 158 5.35 -14.41 3.10
CA TYR A 158 4.65 -14.71 4.34
C TYR A 158 4.03 -16.13 4.31
N THR A 159 3.29 -16.46 3.26
CA THR A 159 2.66 -17.78 3.16
C THR A 159 3.70 -18.90 3.09
N ASN A 160 4.88 -18.67 2.47
CA ASN A 160 6.00 -19.59 2.48
C ASN A 160 6.62 -19.77 3.87
N LEU A 161 6.66 -18.73 4.70
CA LEU A 161 7.10 -18.83 6.09
C LEU A 161 6.11 -19.72 6.88
N VAL A 162 4.80 -19.44 6.79
CA VAL A 162 3.74 -20.24 7.44
C VAL A 162 3.81 -21.71 7.00
N PHE A 163 3.92 -21.94 5.69
CA PHE A 163 4.09 -23.29 5.14
C PHE A 163 5.30 -24.02 5.74
N GLN A 164 6.45 -23.34 5.82
CA GLN A 164 7.68 -23.95 6.35
C GLN A 164 7.56 -24.28 7.84
N MET A 165 6.92 -23.42 8.64
CA MET A 165 6.65 -23.72 10.05
C MET A 165 5.75 -24.96 10.19
N ASN A 166 4.69 -25.05 9.40
CA ASN A 166 3.83 -26.22 9.38
C ASN A 166 4.60 -27.50 9.00
N LYS A 167 5.42 -27.43 7.95
CA LYS A 167 6.23 -28.57 7.47
C LYS A 167 7.29 -29.00 8.48
N LYS A 168 7.84 -28.08 9.24
CA LYS A 168 8.79 -28.41 10.32
C LYS A 168 8.12 -29.32 11.35
N PHE A 169 6.97 -28.94 11.87
CA PHE A 169 6.27 -29.72 12.90
C PHE A 169 5.64 -31.01 12.33
N GLU A 170 5.16 -30.99 11.08
CA GLU A 170 4.71 -32.20 10.38
C GLU A 170 5.84 -33.23 10.32
N LYS A 171 7.04 -32.83 9.92
CA LYS A 171 8.20 -33.70 9.83
C LYS A 171 8.63 -34.25 11.21
N GLU A 172 8.57 -33.45 12.24
CA GLU A 172 8.92 -33.88 13.62
C GLU A 172 7.89 -34.85 14.21
N SER A 173 6.62 -34.73 13.83
CA SER A 173 5.57 -35.65 14.23
C SER A 173 5.64 -37.00 13.51
N GLN A 174 6.30 -37.07 12.36
CA GLN A 174 6.55 -38.29 11.63
C GLN A 174 7.78 -38.98 12.24
N ASN A 175 7.54 -39.98 13.08
CA ASN A 175 8.63 -40.77 13.70
C ASN A 175 9.26 -41.69 12.63
N ILE A 176 10.03 -41.10 11.68
CA ILE A 176 10.67 -41.82 10.59
C ILE A 176 11.95 -42.46 11.13
N GLU A 177 11.89 -43.75 11.49
CA GLU A 177 13.09 -44.57 11.71
C GLU A 177 13.82 -44.75 10.39
N LYS A 178 15.12 -44.44 10.37
CA LYS A 178 15.93 -44.69 9.19
C LYS A 178 16.05 -46.24 8.99
N PRO A 179 15.76 -46.77 7.82
CA PRO A 179 16.04 -48.16 7.54
C PRO A 179 17.58 -48.37 7.66
N TYR A 180 17.97 -49.38 8.41
CA TYR A 180 19.37 -49.80 8.59
C TYR A 180 19.98 -50.28 7.26
#